data_d6a111209ea7c86587ae83ce0d6ede44
#
_entry.id   d6a111209ea7c86587ae83ce0d6ede44
#
_cell.length_a   1.000
_cell.length_b   1.000
_cell.length_c   1.000
_cell.angle_alpha   90.00
_cell.angle_beta   90.00
_cell.angle_gamma   90.00
#
_symmetry.space_group_name_H-M   'P 1'
#
loop_
_entity.id
_entity.type
_entity.pdbx_description
1 polymer ?
#
loop_
_entity_poly.entity_id
_entity_poly.type
_entity_poly.pdbx_seq_one_letter_code
_entity_poly.pdbx_strand_id
1 'polypeptide(L)'
;MTDDRKRLATLLLQLSYVEGEVTLTSGRKSDYYFDCKQTALHPEGGYLIGRAFLGLLGKYDVRGVGGMTLGADPLVAAVSVLSHLDGRPLPAFIIRKQAKGHGTNQFLEGLKNFQPGDRVALLEDVVTTGGTSSSR
;
A
#
# COMPACT_ATOMS: atom_id res chain seq x y z
N MET A 1 0.73 -22.77 2.11
CA MET A 1 1.24 -21.48 1.62
C MET A 1 1.70 -21.66 0.18
N THR A 2 1.29 -20.78 -0.71
CA THR A 2 1.69 -20.85 -2.12
C THR A 2 3.16 -20.51 -2.28
N ASP A 3 3.74 -20.91 -3.41
CA ASP A 3 5.14 -20.58 -3.69
C ASP A 3 5.36 -19.06 -3.74
N ASP A 4 4.39 -18.32 -4.28
CA ASP A 4 4.50 -16.85 -4.34
C ASP A 4 4.54 -16.23 -2.95
N ARG A 5 3.73 -16.72 -2.02
CA ARG A 5 3.73 -16.22 -0.65
C ARG A 5 5.04 -16.52 0.06
N LYS A 6 5.58 -17.72 -0.16
CA LYS A 6 6.88 -18.07 0.40
C LYS A 6 7.99 -17.20 -0.16
N ARG A 7 7.95 -16.97 -1.47
CA ARG A 7 8.95 -16.14 -2.12
C ARG A 7 8.86 -14.70 -1.61
N LEU A 8 7.64 -14.17 -1.46
CA LEU A 8 7.45 -12.82 -0.94
C LEU A 8 7.98 -12.72 0.50
N ALA A 9 7.69 -13.71 1.33
CA ALA A 9 8.21 -13.71 2.70
C ALA A 9 9.74 -13.66 2.72
N THR A 10 10.38 -14.43 1.82
CA THR A 10 11.84 -14.42 1.71
C THR A 10 12.35 -13.04 1.33
N LEU A 11 11.72 -12.42 0.33
CA LEU A 11 12.14 -11.08 -0.11
C LEU A 11 11.94 -10.04 0.98
N LEU A 12 10.85 -10.12 1.73
CA LEU A 12 10.60 -9.19 2.83
C LEU A 12 11.70 -9.30 3.89
N LEU A 13 12.12 -10.51 4.21
CA LEU A 13 13.21 -10.69 5.17
C LEU A 13 14.54 -10.19 4.63
N GLN A 14 14.82 -10.43 3.36
CA GLN A 14 16.09 -10.03 2.76
C GLN A 14 16.19 -8.53 2.50
N LEU A 15 15.10 -7.89 2.11
CA LEU A 15 15.14 -6.52 1.62
C LEU A 15 14.56 -5.50 2.60
N SER A 16 13.56 -5.88 3.37
CA SER A 16 12.80 -4.94 4.20
C SER A 16 13.06 -5.06 5.69
N TYR A 17 13.53 -6.21 6.14
CA TYR A 17 13.75 -6.41 7.58
C TYR A 17 14.99 -5.67 8.05
N VAL A 18 14.84 -4.86 9.10
CA VAL A 18 15.94 -4.11 9.69
C VAL A 18 16.02 -4.46 11.16
N GLU A 19 17.17 -4.98 11.58
CA GLU A 19 17.45 -5.22 12.99
C GLU A 19 18.04 -3.98 13.61
N GLY A 20 17.79 -3.81 14.92
CA GLY A 20 18.33 -2.73 15.68
C GLY A 20 17.25 -2.01 16.45
N GLU A 21 17.67 -1.25 17.46
CA GLU A 21 16.73 -0.50 18.27
C GLU A 21 16.14 0.65 17.45
N VAL A 22 14.83 0.65 17.32
CA VAL A 22 14.10 1.69 16.59
C VAL A 22 12.95 2.18 17.45
N THR A 23 12.57 3.44 17.26
CA THR A 23 11.40 4.01 17.90
C THR A 23 10.29 4.11 16.86
N LEU A 24 9.20 3.40 17.12
CA LEU A 24 8.06 3.40 16.21
C LEU A 24 7.29 4.70 16.30
N THR A 25 6.42 4.94 15.33
CA THR A 25 5.58 6.13 15.30
C THR A 25 4.72 6.28 16.56
N SER A 26 4.36 5.15 17.16
CA SER A 26 3.60 5.13 18.42
C SER A 26 4.43 5.55 19.64
N GLY A 27 5.74 5.76 19.49
CA GLY A 27 6.64 6.05 20.59
C GLY A 27 7.22 4.80 21.25
N ARG A 28 6.76 3.63 20.87
CA ARG A 28 7.25 2.36 21.44
C ARG A 28 8.56 1.99 20.79
N LYS A 29 9.45 1.36 21.56
CA LYS A 29 10.71 0.85 21.04
C LYS A 29 10.54 -0.57 20.55
N SER A 30 11.27 -0.90 19.49
CA SER A 30 11.29 -2.24 18.93
C SER A 30 12.71 -2.62 18.59
N ASP A 31 12.99 -3.92 18.60
CA ASP A 31 14.29 -4.46 18.20
C ASP A 31 14.42 -4.59 16.68
N TYR A 32 13.37 -4.36 15.96
CA TYR A 32 13.35 -4.49 14.50
C TYR A 32 12.24 -3.64 13.91
N TYR A 33 12.31 -3.42 12.62
CA TYR A 33 11.18 -2.91 11.86
C TYR A 33 11.29 -3.35 10.41
N PHE A 34 10.18 -3.21 9.68
CA PHE A 34 10.13 -3.49 8.24
C PHE A 34 10.00 -2.19 7.47
N ASP A 35 10.90 -1.99 6.51
CA ASP A 35 10.75 -0.93 5.52
C ASP A 35 10.22 -1.58 4.24
N CYS A 36 8.91 -1.65 4.16
CA CYS A 36 8.24 -2.38 3.07
C CYS A 36 8.52 -1.79 1.69
N LYS A 37 8.92 -0.52 1.62
CA LYS A 37 9.24 0.12 0.35
C LYS A 37 10.42 -0.56 -0.35
N GLN A 38 11.37 -1.11 0.40
CA GLN A 38 12.50 -1.81 -0.20
C GLN A 38 12.06 -3.03 -1.00
N THR A 39 11.03 -3.75 -0.53
CA THR A 39 10.48 -4.88 -1.26
C THR A 39 9.48 -4.41 -2.32
N ALA A 40 8.63 -3.44 -1.98
CA ALA A 40 7.61 -2.96 -2.91
C ALA A 40 8.20 -2.32 -4.16
N LEU A 41 9.37 -1.71 -4.05
CA LEU A 41 10.05 -1.08 -5.18
C LEU A 41 11.00 -2.04 -5.91
N HIS A 42 11.17 -3.25 -5.38
CA HIS A 42 11.95 -4.29 -6.04
C HIS A 42 11.09 -4.92 -7.15
N PRO A 43 11.66 -5.25 -8.32
CA PRO A 43 10.85 -5.76 -9.43
C PRO A 43 10.01 -6.98 -9.07
N GLU A 44 10.63 -8.00 -8.52
CA GLU A 44 9.90 -9.20 -8.13
C GLU A 44 9.02 -8.94 -6.90
N GLY A 45 9.54 -8.17 -5.95
CA GLY A 45 8.79 -7.84 -4.73
C GLY A 45 7.51 -7.09 -5.03
N GLY A 46 7.59 -6.08 -5.89
CA GLY A 46 6.41 -5.32 -6.30
C GLY A 46 5.40 -6.19 -7.02
N TYR A 47 5.87 -7.07 -7.90
CA TYR A 47 5.00 -8.00 -8.59
C TYR A 47 4.25 -8.91 -7.60
N LEU A 48 4.98 -9.51 -6.67
CA LEU A 48 4.38 -10.44 -5.71
C LEU A 48 3.40 -9.73 -4.76
N ILE A 49 3.75 -8.53 -4.31
CA ILE A 49 2.86 -7.74 -3.47
C ILE A 49 1.57 -7.40 -4.22
N GLY A 50 1.72 -6.94 -5.46
CA GLY A 50 0.56 -6.62 -6.28
C GLY A 50 -0.34 -7.83 -6.49
N ARG A 51 0.24 -8.98 -6.76
CA ARG A 51 -0.52 -10.23 -6.90
C ARG A 51 -1.25 -10.61 -5.61
N ALA A 52 -0.59 -10.44 -4.46
CA ALA A 52 -1.19 -10.76 -3.18
C ALA A 52 -2.41 -9.86 -2.91
N PHE A 53 -2.27 -8.56 -3.15
CA PHE A 53 -3.40 -7.64 -2.98
C PHE A 53 -4.53 -7.94 -3.95
N LEU A 54 -4.22 -8.23 -5.21
CA LEU A 54 -5.27 -8.57 -6.18
C LEU A 54 -6.05 -9.81 -5.75
N GLY A 55 -5.35 -10.80 -5.20
CA GLY A 55 -6.02 -11.99 -4.69
C GLY A 55 -7.00 -11.65 -3.57
N LEU A 56 -6.60 -10.78 -2.65
CA LEU A 56 -7.48 -10.33 -1.57
C LEU A 56 -8.65 -9.51 -2.09
N LEU A 57 -8.38 -8.63 -3.05
CA LEU A 57 -9.41 -7.72 -3.56
C LEU A 57 -10.45 -8.44 -4.42
N GLY A 58 -10.15 -9.64 -4.88
CA GLY A 58 -11.11 -10.42 -5.64
C GLY A 58 -12.40 -10.73 -4.90
N LYS A 59 -12.38 -10.63 -3.57
CA LYS A 59 -13.55 -10.88 -2.72
C LYS A 59 -14.44 -9.65 -2.55
N TYR A 60 -14.00 -8.49 -3.01
CA TYR A 60 -14.67 -7.23 -2.76
C TYR A 60 -15.08 -6.56 -4.06
N ASP A 61 -16.22 -5.89 -4.00
CA ASP A 61 -16.71 -5.12 -5.14
C ASP A 61 -16.18 -3.69 -5.02
N VAL A 62 -14.92 -3.51 -5.41
CA VAL A 62 -14.28 -2.19 -5.40
C VAL A 62 -13.93 -1.76 -6.81
N ARG A 63 -13.94 -0.45 -7.03
CA ARG A 63 -13.66 0.16 -8.33
C ARG A 63 -12.21 0.57 -8.49
N GLY A 64 -11.47 0.60 -7.40
CA GLY A 64 -10.07 0.98 -7.45
C GLY A 64 -9.42 0.90 -6.10
N VAL A 65 -8.17 1.33 -6.04
CA VAL A 65 -7.36 1.28 -4.84
C VAL A 65 -6.69 2.62 -4.60
N GLY A 66 -6.44 2.92 -3.35
CA GLY A 66 -5.75 4.15 -3.00
C GLY A 66 -4.94 3.98 -1.74
N GLY A 67 -4.18 5.00 -1.40
CA GLY A 67 -3.41 4.99 -0.17
C GLY A 67 -2.63 6.27 0.04
N MET A 68 -2.09 6.39 1.23
CA MET A 68 -1.30 7.56 1.61
C MET A 68 0.09 7.50 1.02
N THR A 69 0.52 8.60 0.42
CA THR A 69 1.92 8.72 0.06
C THR A 69 2.75 8.73 1.35
N LEU A 70 3.94 8.23 1.39
CA LEU A 70 4.76 7.67 0.34
C LEU A 70 4.65 6.15 0.27
N GLY A 71 4.41 5.51 1.41
CA GLY A 71 4.48 4.05 1.54
C GLY A 71 3.53 3.29 0.66
N ALA A 72 2.34 3.83 0.41
CA ALA A 72 1.35 3.15 -0.41
C ALA A 72 1.55 3.38 -1.91
N ASP A 73 2.37 4.35 -2.32
CA ASP A 73 2.52 4.66 -3.73
C ASP A 73 2.90 3.44 -4.58
N PRO A 74 3.95 2.68 -4.23
CA PRO A 74 4.29 1.51 -5.04
C PRO A 74 3.25 0.40 -4.95
N LEU A 75 2.52 0.32 -3.84
CA LEU A 75 1.49 -0.72 -3.67
C LEU A 75 0.34 -0.48 -4.63
N VAL A 76 -0.21 0.73 -4.64
CA VAL A 76 -1.36 1.02 -5.49
C VAL A 76 -1.00 0.97 -6.97
N ALA A 77 0.21 1.43 -7.31
CA ALA A 77 0.67 1.37 -8.70
C ALA A 77 0.82 -0.08 -9.17
N ALA A 78 1.42 -0.94 -8.34
CA ALA A 78 1.60 -2.35 -8.70
C ALA A 78 0.24 -3.04 -8.90
N VAL A 79 -0.70 -2.81 -7.99
CA VAL A 79 -2.03 -3.40 -8.09
C VAL A 79 -2.72 -2.92 -9.36
N SER A 80 -2.67 -1.62 -9.64
CA SER A 80 -3.36 -1.06 -10.79
C SER A 80 -2.81 -1.62 -12.10
N VAL A 81 -1.48 -1.65 -12.24
CA VAL A 81 -0.84 -2.19 -13.45
C VAL A 81 -1.19 -3.65 -13.66
N LEU A 82 -1.07 -4.47 -12.60
CA LEU A 82 -1.39 -5.89 -12.72
C LEU A 82 -2.85 -6.15 -12.96
N SER A 83 -3.74 -5.31 -12.44
CA SER A 83 -5.18 -5.46 -12.68
C SER A 83 -5.52 -5.31 -14.16
N HIS A 84 -4.77 -4.45 -14.87
CA HIS A 84 -4.96 -4.31 -16.31
C HIS A 84 -4.65 -5.62 -17.03
N LEU A 85 -3.55 -6.28 -16.64
CA LEU A 85 -3.17 -7.56 -17.23
C LEU A 85 -4.21 -8.64 -16.94
N ASP A 86 -4.89 -8.56 -15.82
CA ASP A 86 -5.90 -9.55 -15.42
C ASP A 86 -7.26 -9.30 -16.06
N GLY A 87 -7.43 -8.19 -16.77
CA GLY A 87 -8.71 -7.89 -17.42
C GLY A 87 -9.78 -7.32 -16.50
N ARG A 88 -9.41 -6.99 -15.25
CA ARG A 88 -10.30 -6.32 -14.30
C ARG A 88 -9.62 -5.03 -13.85
N PRO A 89 -9.68 -3.97 -14.66
CA PRO A 89 -8.89 -2.78 -14.36
C PRO A 89 -9.35 -2.09 -13.07
N LEU A 90 -8.39 -1.81 -12.21
CA LEU A 90 -8.60 -1.09 -10.96
C LEU A 90 -7.70 0.14 -11.00
N PRO A 91 -8.26 1.33 -11.27
CA PRO A 91 -7.45 2.54 -11.20
C PRO A 91 -6.98 2.82 -9.77
N ALA A 92 -5.94 3.62 -9.65
CA ALA A 92 -5.33 3.94 -8.38
C ALA A 92 -5.40 5.43 -8.12
N PHE A 93 -5.43 5.80 -6.86
CA PHE A 93 -5.29 7.19 -6.44
C PHE A 93 -4.34 7.27 -5.25
N ILE A 94 -3.78 8.46 -5.05
CA ILE A 94 -2.84 8.70 -3.97
C ILE A 94 -3.39 9.81 -3.09
N ILE A 95 -3.29 9.64 -1.80
CA ILE A 95 -3.69 10.64 -0.81
C ILE A 95 -2.43 11.34 -0.31
N ARG A 96 -2.35 12.64 -0.51
CA ARG A 96 -1.25 13.46 -0.02
C ARG A 96 -1.77 14.43 1.03
N LYS A 97 -0.99 14.63 2.08
CA LYS A 97 -1.29 15.67 3.04
C LYS A 97 -0.96 17.02 2.43
N GLN A 98 -1.84 17.97 2.62
CA GLN A 98 -1.58 19.32 2.15
C GLN A 98 -0.45 19.96 2.96
N ALA A 99 0.28 20.87 2.32
CA ALA A 99 1.31 21.62 2.99
C ALA A 99 0.70 22.35 4.19
N LYS A 100 1.53 22.51 5.22
CA LYS A 100 1.07 23.05 6.48
C LYS A 100 0.45 24.45 6.33
N GLY A 101 -0.45 24.78 7.23
CA GLY A 101 -1.15 26.05 7.24
C GLY A 101 -2.60 25.93 6.85
N HIS A 102 -3.03 24.79 6.33
CA HIS A 102 -4.39 24.58 5.88
C HIS A 102 -5.10 23.43 6.60
N GLY A 103 -4.64 23.11 7.79
CA GLY A 103 -5.31 22.12 8.63
C GLY A 103 -5.17 20.72 8.10
N THR A 104 -6.29 19.99 8.09
CA THR A 104 -6.32 18.57 7.74
C THR A 104 -6.60 18.32 6.28
N ASN A 105 -6.58 19.35 5.43
CA ASN A 105 -6.87 19.18 4.01
C ASN A 105 -5.91 18.17 3.38
N GLN A 106 -6.44 17.37 2.48
CA GLN A 106 -5.71 16.36 1.77
C GLN A 106 -5.88 16.56 0.27
N PHE A 107 -4.82 16.26 -0.47
CA PHE A 107 -4.88 16.21 -1.93
C PHE A 107 -5.05 14.79 -2.38
N LEU A 108 -5.86 14.60 -3.40
CA LEU A 108 -6.05 13.30 -4.02
C LEU A 108 -5.55 13.38 -5.45
N GLU A 109 -4.65 12.45 -5.80
CA GLU A 109 -4.10 12.36 -7.15
C GLU A 109 -4.73 11.19 -7.86
N GLY A 110 -5.07 11.36 -9.12
CA GLY A 110 -5.61 10.27 -9.93
C GLY A 110 -7.13 10.22 -10.00
N LEU A 111 -7.83 11.22 -9.49
CA LEU A 111 -9.29 11.19 -9.38
C LEU A 111 -10.04 11.21 -10.71
N LYS A 112 -9.37 11.58 -11.80
CA LYS A 112 -10.04 11.55 -13.11
C LYS A 112 -10.56 10.18 -13.48
N ASN A 113 -10.00 9.14 -12.91
CA ASN A 113 -10.38 7.78 -13.23
C ASN A 113 -11.51 7.25 -12.36
N PHE A 114 -12.09 8.09 -11.52
CA PHE A 114 -13.13 7.70 -10.56
C PHE A 114 -14.38 8.54 -10.71
N GLN A 115 -15.49 7.96 -10.25
CA GLN A 115 -16.77 8.66 -10.16
C GLN A 115 -17.14 8.86 -8.70
N PRO A 116 -17.88 9.93 -8.37
CA PRO A 116 -18.37 10.08 -6.99
C PRO A 116 -19.18 8.85 -6.58
N GLY A 117 -18.91 8.38 -5.36
CA GLY A 117 -19.60 7.21 -4.84
C GLY A 117 -18.93 5.89 -5.15
N ASP A 118 -17.86 5.88 -5.93
CA ASP A 118 -17.11 4.64 -6.19
C ASP A 118 -16.57 4.06 -4.87
N ARG A 119 -16.71 2.75 -4.72
CA ARG A 119 -16.15 2.05 -3.58
C ARG A 119 -14.69 1.72 -3.89
N VAL A 120 -13.83 1.98 -2.93
CA VAL A 120 -12.39 1.80 -3.11
C VAL A 120 -11.81 1.06 -1.92
N ALA A 121 -10.67 0.43 -2.13
CA ALA A 121 -9.89 -0.17 -1.06
C ALA A 121 -8.70 0.71 -0.76
N LEU A 122 -8.40 0.91 0.52
CA LEU A 122 -7.19 1.64 0.93
C LEU A 122 -6.12 0.64 1.30
N LEU A 123 -4.94 0.85 0.76
CA LEU A 123 -3.78 -0.01 1.00
C LEU A 123 -2.78 0.74 1.86
N GLU A 124 -2.18 0.03 2.80
CA GLU A 124 -1.12 0.59 3.64
C GLU A 124 0.04 -0.38 3.71
N ASP A 125 1.25 0.15 3.80
CA ASP A 125 2.45 -0.67 3.92
C ASP A 125 2.62 -1.20 5.35
N VAL A 126 2.30 -0.37 6.35
CA VAL A 126 2.41 -0.75 7.76
C VAL A 126 1.20 -0.20 8.51
N VAL A 127 0.57 -1.05 9.31
CA VAL A 127 -0.54 -0.63 10.17
C VAL A 127 -0.15 -0.91 11.62
N THR A 128 -0.08 0.14 12.42
CA THR A 128 0.17 -0.01 13.87
C THR A 128 -1.12 0.13 14.68
N THR A 129 -1.89 1.18 14.41
CA THR A 129 -3.13 1.45 15.14
C THR A 129 -4.34 1.53 14.23
N GLY A 130 -4.12 1.66 12.91
CA GLY A 130 -5.20 1.88 11.96
C GLY A 130 -5.70 3.30 11.92
N GLY A 131 -5.13 4.21 12.72
CA GLY A 131 -5.59 5.59 12.77
C GLY A 131 -5.49 6.33 11.43
N THR A 132 -4.47 6.00 10.64
CA THR A 132 -4.28 6.63 9.33
C THR A 132 -5.45 6.32 8.39
N SER A 133 -5.87 5.06 8.36
CA SER A 133 -7.00 4.65 7.52
C SER A 133 -8.33 5.20 8.05
N SER A 134 -8.50 5.18 9.35
CA SER A 134 -9.78 5.56 9.96
C SER A 134 -10.04 7.07 9.91
N SER A 135 -9.04 7.87 9.61
CA SER A 135 -9.18 9.32 9.51
C SER A 135 -9.68 9.79 8.14
N ARG A 136 -10.07 8.89 7.25
CA ARG A 136 -10.57 9.20 5.88
C ARG A 136 -12.03 9.55 5.87
#